data_15c46c54203fa96cdb89f28673348d7d
#
_entry.id   15c46c54203fa96cdb89f28673348d7d
#
_cell.length_a   1.000
_cell.length_b   1.000
_cell.length_c   1.000
_cell.angle_alpha   90.00
_cell.angle_beta   90.00
_cell.angle_gamma   90.00
#
_symmetry.space_group_name_H-M   'P 1'
#
loop_
_entity.id
_entity.type
_entity.pdbx_description
1 polymer ?
#
loop_
_entity_poly.entity_id
_entity_poly.type
_entity_poly.pdbx_seq_one_letter_code
_entity_poly.pdbx_strand_id
1 'polypeptide(L)'
;MYRILVVEDDEVIAKTIRQHLQSWNYEVFAVADFNSVMEEFARVKPHLVLMDIRLPFHNGFYWCTEIRKVSKLPIIFVSSMNDNMNLVMAINMGGDDFIIKPFDLNVLTVKIQAMLRRTYEFAGESPVSYTHLRA
;
A
#
# COMPACT_ATOMS: atom_id res chain seq x y z
N MET A 1 8.50 -13.88 -3.62
CA MET A 1 8.74 -12.68 -2.80
C MET A 1 7.80 -11.57 -3.20
N TYR A 2 7.13 -10.97 -2.23
CA TYR A 2 6.20 -9.89 -2.53
C TYR A 2 6.92 -8.59 -2.82
N ARG A 3 6.39 -7.82 -3.75
CA ARG A 3 6.91 -6.51 -4.13
C ARG A 3 5.99 -5.43 -3.58
N ILE A 4 6.59 -4.45 -2.91
CA ILE A 4 5.85 -3.33 -2.30
C ILE A 4 6.33 -2.04 -2.92
N LEU A 5 5.39 -1.23 -3.41
CA LEU A 5 5.70 0.09 -3.93
C LEU A 5 5.37 1.13 -2.85
N VAL A 6 6.34 1.97 -2.54
CA VAL A 6 6.18 3.03 -1.54
C VAL A 6 6.09 4.36 -2.26
N VAL A 7 4.97 5.04 -2.10
CA VAL A 7 4.73 6.37 -2.69
C VAL A 7 4.73 7.37 -1.54
N GLU A 8 5.91 7.86 -1.22
CA GLU A 8 6.16 8.75 -0.09
C GLU A 8 7.25 9.74 -0.49
N ASP A 9 6.95 11.04 -0.45
CA ASP A 9 7.90 12.06 -0.91
C ASP A 9 8.90 12.49 0.16
N ASP A 10 8.67 12.16 1.43
CA ASP A 10 9.67 12.38 2.47
C ASP A 10 10.70 11.25 2.37
N GLU A 11 11.91 11.62 1.93
CA GLU A 11 12.95 10.62 1.64
C GLU A 11 13.40 9.86 2.88
N VAL A 12 13.38 10.51 4.03
CA VAL A 12 13.77 9.85 5.29
C VAL A 12 12.75 8.78 5.65
N ILE A 13 11.48 9.12 5.56
CA ILE A 13 10.40 8.18 5.86
C ILE A 13 10.41 7.02 4.85
N ALA A 14 10.53 7.32 3.56
CA ALA A 14 10.56 6.31 2.52
C ALA A 14 11.72 5.34 2.72
N LYS A 15 12.90 5.85 3.03
CA LYS A 15 14.08 5.03 3.27
C LYS A 15 13.90 4.15 4.49
N THR A 16 13.35 4.72 5.57
CA THR A 16 13.12 3.99 6.82
C THR A 16 12.15 2.83 6.60
N ILE A 17 11.05 3.10 5.89
CA ILE A 17 10.08 2.07 5.55
C ILE A 17 10.74 0.98 4.71
N ARG A 18 11.48 1.37 3.69
CA ARG A 18 12.11 0.42 2.78
C ARG A 18 13.08 -0.50 3.52
N GLN A 19 13.96 0.07 4.34
CA GLN A 19 14.93 -0.73 5.09
C GLN A 19 14.25 -1.70 6.03
N HIS A 20 13.22 -1.24 6.72
CA HIS A 20 12.51 -2.10 7.67
C HIS A 20 11.81 -3.26 6.95
N LEU A 21 11.10 -2.98 5.86
CA LEU A 21 10.39 -4.02 5.14
C LEU A 21 11.33 -4.98 4.40
N GLN A 22 12.49 -4.49 3.95
CA GLN A 22 13.49 -5.37 3.36
C GLN A 22 14.00 -6.38 4.38
N SER A 23 14.08 -6.01 5.65
CA SER A 23 14.49 -6.94 6.70
C SER A 23 13.47 -8.05 6.93
N TRP A 24 12.24 -7.87 6.43
CA TRP A 24 11.18 -8.87 6.48
C TRP A 24 11.04 -9.63 5.16
N ASN A 25 12.07 -9.56 4.31
CA ASN A 25 12.13 -10.28 3.03
C ASN A 25 11.13 -9.81 1.97
N TYR A 26 10.77 -8.54 2.01
CA TYR A 26 10.00 -7.93 0.93
C TYR A 26 10.93 -7.22 -0.04
N GLU A 27 10.57 -7.22 -1.33
CA GLU A 27 11.21 -6.33 -2.29
C GLU A 27 10.48 -5.00 -2.24
N VAL A 28 11.21 -3.92 -1.98
CA VAL A 28 10.58 -2.62 -1.77
C VAL A 28 11.15 -1.61 -2.74
N PHE A 29 10.25 -0.93 -3.43
CA PHE A 29 10.59 0.09 -4.43
C PHE A 29 9.97 1.41 -4.01
N ALA A 30 10.78 2.46 -3.94
CA ALA A 30 10.29 3.79 -3.61
C ALA A 30 10.18 4.62 -4.90
N VAL A 31 9.04 5.29 -5.06
CA VAL A 31 8.83 6.15 -6.23
C VAL A 31 9.80 7.32 -6.20
N ALA A 32 10.44 7.58 -7.31
CA ALA A 32 11.36 8.69 -7.45
C ALA A 32 10.72 9.90 -8.15
N ASP A 33 9.88 9.65 -9.14
CA ASP A 33 9.22 10.69 -9.91
C ASP A 33 7.73 10.73 -9.60
N PHE A 34 7.33 11.72 -8.81
CA PHE A 34 5.94 11.83 -8.34
C PHE A 34 5.00 12.38 -9.40
N ASN A 35 5.50 12.72 -10.57
CA ASN A 35 4.67 13.06 -11.72
C ASN A 35 4.42 11.85 -12.62
N SER A 36 5.09 10.73 -12.37
CA SER A 36 5.03 9.53 -13.20
C SER A 36 4.82 8.28 -12.36
N VAL A 37 3.98 8.37 -11.34
CA VAL A 37 3.73 7.25 -10.42
C VAL A 37 3.23 6.02 -11.16
N MET A 38 2.33 6.20 -12.14
CA MET A 38 1.76 5.06 -12.86
C MET A 38 2.78 4.34 -13.74
N GLU A 39 3.78 5.05 -14.24
CA GLU A 39 4.86 4.41 -14.99
C GLU A 39 5.70 3.50 -14.10
N GLU A 40 6.01 3.99 -12.90
CA GLU A 40 6.75 3.16 -11.94
C GLU A 40 5.90 1.99 -11.45
N PHE A 41 4.61 2.23 -11.24
CA PHE A 41 3.67 1.18 -10.86
C PHE A 41 3.66 0.06 -11.91
N ALA A 42 3.56 0.42 -13.18
CA ALA A 42 3.53 -0.56 -14.27
C ALA A 42 4.84 -1.33 -14.39
N ARG A 43 5.97 -0.67 -14.15
CA ARG A 43 7.28 -1.30 -14.22
C ARG A 43 7.52 -2.26 -13.07
N VAL A 44 7.17 -1.87 -11.86
CA VAL A 44 7.42 -2.66 -10.65
C VAL A 44 6.44 -3.82 -10.53
N LYS A 45 5.22 -3.63 -10.96
CA LYS A 45 4.13 -4.62 -10.79
C LYS A 45 4.03 -5.05 -9.34
N PRO A 46 3.73 -4.11 -8.44
CA PRO A 46 3.73 -4.43 -7.01
C PRO A 46 2.55 -5.32 -6.62
N HIS A 47 2.70 -5.98 -5.50
CA HIS A 47 1.62 -6.73 -4.87
C HIS A 47 0.82 -5.87 -3.90
N LEU A 48 1.41 -4.79 -3.43
CA LEU A 48 0.80 -3.88 -2.46
C LEU A 48 1.43 -2.50 -2.62
N VAL A 49 0.63 -1.46 -2.44
CA VAL A 49 1.10 -0.08 -2.49
C VAL A 49 0.88 0.60 -1.14
N LEU A 50 1.93 1.25 -0.63
CA LEU A 50 1.81 2.20 0.48
C LEU A 50 1.72 3.58 -0.14
N MET A 51 0.62 4.28 0.10
CA MET A 51 0.31 5.52 -0.59
C MET A 51 0.15 6.66 0.41
N ASP A 52 1.10 7.60 0.40
CA ASP A 52 0.94 8.83 1.16
C ASP A 52 -0.17 9.66 0.52
N ILE A 53 -0.91 10.39 1.33
CA ILE A 53 -1.98 11.25 0.83
C ILE A 53 -1.41 12.56 0.31
N ARG A 54 -0.49 13.16 1.04
CA ARG A 54 0.08 14.46 0.65
C ARG A 54 1.33 14.26 -0.18
N LEU A 55 1.18 14.45 -1.48
CA LEU A 55 2.25 14.26 -2.45
C LEU A 55 2.32 15.48 -3.37
N PRO A 56 3.49 15.74 -3.99
CA PRO A 56 3.58 16.79 -5.00
C PRO A 56 2.82 16.39 -6.26
N PHE A 57 2.37 17.36 -7.02
CA PHE A 57 1.61 17.25 -8.27
C PHE A 57 0.20 16.74 -8.06
N HIS A 58 0.03 15.47 -7.66
CA HIS A 58 -1.26 14.86 -7.39
C HIS A 58 -1.21 14.16 -6.05
N ASN A 59 -2.29 14.21 -5.29
CA ASN A 59 -2.34 13.56 -3.99
C ASN A 59 -2.54 12.05 -4.11
N GLY A 60 -2.48 11.36 -2.97
CA GLY A 60 -2.61 9.91 -2.96
C GLY A 60 -3.96 9.40 -3.43
N PHE A 61 -5.01 10.18 -3.23
CA PHE A 61 -6.34 9.78 -3.70
C PHE A 61 -6.41 9.74 -5.21
N TYR A 62 -5.76 10.70 -5.88
CA TYR A 62 -5.67 10.71 -7.34
C TYR A 62 -5.01 9.43 -7.85
N TRP A 63 -3.85 9.10 -7.28
CA TRP A 63 -3.12 7.91 -7.72
C TRP A 63 -3.85 6.62 -7.39
N CYS A 64 -4.55 6.57 -6.25
CA CYS A 64 -5.38 5.42 -5.93
C CYS A 64 -6.46 5.22 -6.99
N THR A 65 -7.12 6.28 -7.41
CA THR A 65 -8.13 6.23 -8.45
C THR A 65 -7.52 5.71 -9.77
N GLU A 66 -6.33 6.19 -10.13
CA GLU A 66 -5.67 5.73 -11.34
C GLU A 66 -5.28 4.26 -11.27
N ILE A 67 -4.78 3.81 -10.11
CA ILE A 67 -4.44 2.41 -9.92
C ILE A 67 -5.69 1.53 -10.02
N ARG A 68 -6.80 1.99 -9.45
CA ARG A 68 -8.04 1.21 -9.46
C ARG A 68 -8.62 1.01 -10.85
N LYS A 69 -8.22 1.82 -11.84
CA LYS A 69 -8.62 1.61 -13.22
C LYS A 69 -7.98 0.36 -13.82
N VAL A 70 -6.85 -0.08 -13.28
CA VAL A 70 -6.06 -1.17 -13.86
C VAL A 70 -5.80 -2.32 -12.89
N SER A 71 -6.08 -2.18 -11.61
CA SER A 71 -5.73 -3.21 -10.64
C SER A 71 -6.61 -3.12 -9.40
N LYS A 72 -6.79 -4.28 -8.75
CA LYS A 72 -7.50 -4.38 -7.47
C LYS A 72 -6.56 -4.69 -6.33
N LEU A 73 -5.26 -4.50 -6.53
CA LEU A 73 -4.28 -4.83 -5.50
C LEU A 73 -4.50 -3.98 -4.23
N PRO A 74 -4.04 -4.45 -3.08
CA PRO A 74 -4.25 -3.71 -1.84
C PRO A 74 -3.45 -2.43 -1.80
N ILE A 75 -4.11 -1.37 -1.32
CA ILE A 75 -3.50 -0.06 -1.11
C ILE A 75 -3.72 0.33 0.34
N ILE A 76 -2.63 0.62 1.04
CA ILE A 76 -2.67 1.12 2.40
C ILE A 76 -2.29 2.59 2.36
N PHE A 77 -3.20 3.46 2.79
CA PHE A 77 -2.92 4.89 2.85
C PHE A 77 -2.09 5.23 4.08
N VAL A 78 -1.16 6.15 3.91
CA VAL A 78 -0.34 6.68 4.99
C VAL A 78 -0.67 8.17 5.11
N SER A 79 -1.13 8.60 6.27
CA SER A 79 -1.58 9.98 6.47
C SER A 79 -0.92 10.59 7.70
N SER A 80 -0.46 11.83 7.57
CA SER A 80 0.05 12.57 8.72
C SER A 80 -1.06 13.29 9.48
N MET A 81 -2.30 13.19 9.00
CA MET A 81 -3.44 13.90 9.56
C MET A 81 -4.33 12.94 10.32
N ASN A 82 -4.60 13.27 11.56
CA ASN A 82 -5.65 12.61 12.31
C ASN A 82 -6.97 13.28 12.00
N ASP A 83 -7.37 13.20 10.74
CA ASP A 83 -8.51 13.88 10.19
C ASP A 83 -9.51 12.84 9.71
N ASN A 84 -10.70 12.85 10.30
CA ASN A 84 -11.74 11.89 9.96
C ASN A 84 -12.14 11.96 8.49
N MET A 85 -12.08 13.16 7.89
CA MET A 85 -12.38 13.30 6.46
C MET A 85 -11.40 12.54 5.59
N ASN A 86 -10.10 12.59 5.94
CA ASN A 86 -9.10 11.84 5.19
C ASN A 86 -9.34 10.34 5.29
N LEU A 87 -9.74 9.85 6.46
CA LEU A 87 -10.03 8.44 6.64
C LEU A 87 -11.23 8.00 5.82
N VAL A 88 -12.31 8.80 5.85
CA VAL A 88 -13.50 8.51 5.06
C VAL A 88 -13.18 8.51 3.58
N MET A 89 -12.41 9.51 3.12
CA MET A 89 -12.03 9.58 1.70
C MET A 89 -11.14 8.43 1.29
N ALA A 90 -10.21 8.02 2.16
CA ALA A 90 -9.32 6.91 1.85
C ALA A 90 -10.11 5.63 1.55
N ILE A 91 -11.10 5.33 2.37
CA ILE A 91 -11.94 4.15 2.17
C ILE A 91 -12.81 4.30 0.93
N ASN A 92 -13.43 5.48 0.74
CA ASN A 92 -14.32 5.71 -0.40
C ASN A 92 -13.59 5.70 -1.74
N MET A 93 -12.31 6.06 -1.74
CA MET A 93 -11.51 6.09 -2.97
C MET A 93 -10.89 4.74 -3.30
N GLY A 94 -11.18 3.70 -2.54
CA GLY A 94 -10.73 2.36 -2.85
C GLY A 94 -9.51 1.91 -2.07
N GLY A 95 -9.15 2.61 -0.99
CA GLY A 95 -8.10 2.15 -0.09
C GLY A 95 -8.58 0.99 0.75
N ASP A 96 -7.70 0.05 1.03
CA ASP A 96 -8.03 -1.15 1.79
C ASP A 96 -7.76 -0.98 3.28
N ASP A 97 -6.87 -0.08 3.64
CA ASP A 97 -6.53 0.21 5.03
C ASP A 97 -5.81 1.55 5.06
N PHE A 98 -5.51 2.01 6.25
CA PHE A 98 -4.75 3.24 6.44
C PHE A 98 -3.93 3.15 7.71
N ILE A 99 -2.90 4.00 7.80
CA ILE A 99 -2.10 4.16 9.00
C ILE A 99 -1.76 5.63 9.16
N ILE A 100 -1.76 6.12 10.41
CA ILE A 100 -1.56 7.53 10.71
C ILE A 100 -0.15 7.77 11.20
N LYS A 101 0.51 8.78 10.66
CA LYS A 101 1.84 9.20 11.10
C LYS A 101 1.74 9.99 12.40
N PRO A 102 2.68 9.85 13.32
CA PRO A 102 3.78 8.89 13.29
C PRO A 102 3.29 7.49 13.63
N PHE A 103 3.85 6.49 12.98
CA PHE A 103 3.40 5.11 13.18
C PHE A 103 4.57 4.23 13.60
N ASP A 104 4.24 3.12 14.23
CA ASP A 104 5.19 2.08 14.58
C ASP A 104 5.45 1.20 13.36
N LEU A 105 6.71 1.00 13.02
CA LEU A 105 7.06 0.19 11.85
C LEU A 105 6.58 -1.25 12.00
N ASN A 106 6.53 -1.77 13.22
CA ASN A 106 6.01 -3.12 13.45
C ASN A 106 4.51 -3.19 13.18
N VAL A 107 3.76 -2.15 13.53
CA VAL A 107 2.33 -2.08 13.23
C VAL A 107 2.12 -2.04 11.72
N LEU A 108 2.92 -1.25 11.01
CA LEU A 108 2.86 -1.20 9.55
C LEU A 108 3.13 -2.59 8.95
N THR A 109 4.16 -3.26 9.44
CA THR A 109 4.52 -4.60 8.94
C THR A 109 3.38 -5.59 9.15
N VAL A 110 2.75 -5.57 10.33
CA VAL A 110 1.62 -6.48 10.62
C VAL A 110 0.45 -6.21 9.68
N LYS A 111 0.15 -4.94 9.40
CA LYS A 111 -0.92 -4.60 8.46
C LYS A 111 -0.61 -5.11 7.06
N ILE A 112 0.63 -4.94 6.61
CA ILE A 112 1.07 -5.41 5.30
C ILE A 112 0.96 -6.93 5.22
N GLN A 113 1.47 -7.64 6.21
CA GLN A 113 1.41 -9.10 6.24
C GLN A 113 -0.03 -9.60 6.18
N ALA A 114 -0.90 -9.01 6.97
CA ALA A 114 -2.31 -9.40 7.00
C ALA A 114 -2.98 -9.15 5.65
N MET A 115 -2.68 -8.01 5.03
CA MET A 115 -3.29 -7.66 3.76
C MET A 115 -2.82 -8.57 2.63
N LEU A 116 -1.52 -8.87 2.58
CA LEU A 116 -0.97 -9.76 1.56
C LEU A 116 -1.51 -11.18 1.74
N ARG A 117 -1.62 -11.64 2.97
CA ARG A 117 -2.15 -12.98 3.24
C ARG A 117 -3.60 -13.09 2.77
N ARG A 118 -4.44 -12.11 3.11
CA ARG A 118 -5.84 -12.14 2.70
C ARG A 118 -6.00 -12.06 1.18
N THR A 119 -5.18 -11.23 0.54
CA THR A 119 -5.32 -10.99 -0.89
C THR A 119 -4.80 -12.14 -1.72
N TYR A 120 -3.63 -12.67 -1.37
CA TYR A 120 -2.91 -13.59 -2.25
C TYR A 120 -2.86 -15.02 -1.76
N GLU A 121 -2.98 -15.25 -0.46
CA GLU A 121 -2.83 -16.60 0.07
C GLU A 121 -4.18 -17.25 0.37
N PHE A 122 -5.14 -16.47 0.85
CA PHE A 122 -6.46 -17.04 1.13
C PHE A 122 -7.38 -16.93 -0.07
N ALA A 123 -7.47 -15.76 -0.67
CA ALA A 123 -8.39 -15.55 -1.80
C ALA A 123 -7.98 -16.33 -3.04
N GLY A 124 -6.69 -16.54 -3.24
CA GLY A 124 -6.19 -17.25 -4.41
C GLY A 124 -6.39 -18.74 -4.36
N GLU A 125 -6.66 -19.27 -3.20
CA GLU A 125 -6.80 -20.71 -3.03
C GLU A 125 -8.21 -21.20 -3.17
N SER A 126 -8.97 -20.78 -3.13
CA SER A 126 -10.17 -21.31 -3.01
C SER A 126 -10.90 -22.17 -3.64
N PRO A 127 -10.84 -22.72 -3.48
CA PRO A 127 -11.50 -23.27 -3.65
C PRO A 127 -11.93 -24.01 -2.81
N VAL A 128 -11.54 -24.17 -2.55
CA VAL A 128 -11.73 -24.65 -1.85
C VAL A 128 -11.74 -24.83 -0.93
N SER A 129 -11.59 -24.54 -0.72
CA SER A 129 -11.70 -24.55 0.11
C SER A 129 -11.82 -24.31 0.99
N TYR A 130 -11.80 -23.95 1.05
CA TYR A 130 -12.13 -23.79 1.72
C TYR A 130 -12.46 -23.45 2.26
N THR A 131 -12.62 -23.56 2.18
CA THR A 131 -12.96 -23.29 2.57
C THR A 131 -12.93 -23.19 3.44
N HIS A 132 -12.87 -23.28 3.40
CA HIS A 132 -12.98 -23.26 4.02
C HIS A 132 -12.71 -22.93 4.83
N LEU A 133 -12.55 -23.01 4.84
CA LEU A 133 -12.44 -22.83 5.36
C LEU A 133 -12.54 -22.41 5.98
N ARG A 134 -12.73 -22.29 5.92
CA ARG A 134 -13.07 -22.06 6.12
C ARG A 134 -13.21 -21.77 6.68
N ALA A 135 -13.14 -21.63 6.60
CA ALA A 135 -13.33 -21.43 6.74
C ALA A 135 -13.28 -21.41 7.08
#